data_2c45ed6277cb15d5f6008ad0b65d5458
#
_entry.id   2c45ed6277cb15d5f6008ad0b65d5458
#
_cell.length_a   1.000
_cell.length_b   1.000
_cell.length_c   1.000
_cell.angle_alpha   90.00
_cell.angle_beta   90.00
_cell.angle_gamma   90.00
#
_symmetry.space_group_name_H-M   'P 1'
#
loop_
_entity.id
_entity.type
_entity.pdbx_description
1 polymer ?
#
loop_
_entity_poly.entity_id
_entity_poly.type
_entity_poly.pdbx_seq_one_letter_code
_entity_poly.pdbx_strand_id
1 'polypeptide(L)'
;MSSGKLVLVRGLPGSGKSSLARAMSHPSCHWEADMYFCREFDEFGNEDSYDGPYEFDPARLADAHAWCLNMTESFMDSTNNMVVVSNTFSRLWEIQPYLKLAARKGWDVSVIKVVGDHGSVHDVPAETIRRMRDGWQDCLGEITIETCGGA
;
A
#
# COMPACT_ATOMS: atom_id res chain seq x y z
N MET A 1 -8.43 10.49 -23.21
CA MET A 1 -8.89 9.13 -22.89
C MET A 1 -9.04 9.00 -21.40
N SER A 2 -10.21 8.55 -21.01
CA SER A 2 -10.43 8.30 -19.60
C SER A 2 -9.52 7.17 -19.15
N SER A 3 -8.79 7.43 -18.12
CA SER A 3 -7.96 6.46 -17.45
C SER A 3 -8.60 6.12 -16.11
N GLY A 4 -8.05 5.13 -15.44
CA GLY A 4 -8.55 4.78 -14.13
C GLY A 4 -8.12 5.75 -13.05
N LYS A 5 -8.36 5.37 -11.82
CA LYS A 5 -7.96 6.11 -10.64
C LYS A 5 -6.98 5.29 -9.81
N LEU A 6 -5.87 5.90 -9.44
CA LEU A 6 -4.93 5.35 -8.48
C LEU A 6 -5.27 5.92 -7.10
N VAL A 7 -5.52 5.04 -6.14
CA VAL A 7 -5.81 5.43 -4.76
C VAL A 7 -4.66 4.98 -3.89
N LEU A 8 -4.02 5.93 -3.22
CA LEU A 8 -2.94 5.64 -2.28
C LEU A 8 -3.49 5.76 -0.86
N VAL A 9 -3.51 4.64 -0.15
CA VAL A 9 -4.00 4.57 1.24
C VAL A 9 -2.79 4.48 2.15
N ARG A 10 -2.63 5.47 3.00
CA ARG A 10 -1.49 5.60 3.90
C ARG A 10 -1.94 5.61 5.35
N GLY A 11 -1.09 5.15 6.24
CA GLY A 11 -1.39 5.13 7.67
C GLY A 11 -0.34 4.34 8.44
N LEU A 12 -0.24 4.59 9.73
CA LEU A 12 0.66 3.85 10.60
C LEU A 12 0.25 2.38 10.67
N PRO A 13 1.18 1.48 11.01
CA PRO A 13 0.82 0.08 11.26
C PRO A 13 -0.31 0.01 12.30
N GLY A 14 -1.33 -0.78 12.01
CA GLY A 14 -2.49 -0.93 12.89
C GLY A 14 -3.57 0.12 12.72
N SER A 15 -3.44 1.03 11.75
CA SER A 15 -4.46 2.09 11.52
C SER A 15 -5.75 1.60 10.86
N GLY A 16 -5.73 0.41 10.26
CA GLY A 16 -6.86 -0.11 9.50
C GLY A 16 -6.78 0.15 7.99
N LYS A 17 -5.63 0.63 7.51
CA LYS A 17 -5.47 0.99 6.10
C LYS A 17 -5.67 -0.18 5.14
N SER A 18 -5.17 -1.37 5.48
CA SER A 18 -5.29 -2.54 4.61
C SER A 18 -6.75 -2.99 4.49
N SER A 19 -7.48 -2.96 5.59
CA SER A 19 -8.90 -3.31 5.59
C SER A 19 -9.72 -2.34 4.74
N LEU A 20 -9.43 -1.04 4.86
CA LEU A 20 -10.09 -0.03 4.04
C LEU A 20 -9.76 -0.23 2.56
N ALA A 21 -8.48 -0.43 2.24
CA ALA A 21 -8.05 -0.62 0.87
C ALA A 21 -8.72 -1.84 0.23
N ARG A 22 -8.80 -2.95 0.96
CA ARG A 22 -9.47 -4.16 0.48
C ARG A 22 -10.96 -3.94 0.24
N ALA A 23 -11.61 -3.14 1.08
CA ALA A 23 -13.02 -2.82 0.92
C ALA A 23 -13.30 -1.91 -0.28
N MET A 24 -12.30 -1.12 -0.69
CA MET A 24 -12.44 -0.17 -1.80
C MET A 24 -12.21 -0.80 -3.17
N SER A 25 -11.55 -1.96 -3.25
CA SER A 25 -11.05 -2.47 -4.52
C SER A 25 -11.42 -3.94 -4.74
N HIS A 26 -11.37 -4.34 -6.00
CA HIS A 26 -11.34 -5.76 -6.33
C HIS A 26 -10.01 -6.35 -5.78
N PRO A 27 -10.03 -7.61 -5.27
CA PRO A 27 -8.82 -8.20 -4.67
C PRO A 27 -7.59 -8.17 -5.59
N SER A 28 -7.78 -8.30 -6.91
CA SER A 28 -6.67 -8.26 -7.86
C SER A 28 -6.16 -6.85 -8.16
N CYS A 29 -6.77 -5.82 -7.59
CA CYS A 29 -6.40 -4.43 -7.82
C CYS A 29 -5.93 -3.73 -6.55
N HIS A 30 -5.56 -4.49 -5.52
CA HIS A 30 -5.02 -3.96 -4.27
C HIS A 30 -3.61 -4.50 -4.05
N TRP A 31 -2.66 -3.62 -3.84
CA TRP A 31 -1.25 -3.98 -3.66
C TRP A 31 -0.67 -3.30 -2.42
N GLU A 32 0.15 -4.06 -1.71
CA GLU A 32 0.91 -3.62 -0.54
C GLU A 32 2.32 -4.17 -0.62
N ALA A 33 3.31 -3.42 -0.14
CA ALA A 33 4.69 -3.92 -0.10
C ALA A 33 4.81 -5.19 0.76
N ASP A 34 4.02 -5.32 1.82
CA ASP A 34 4.04 -6.49 2.70
C ASP A 34 3.66 -7.79 1.97
N MET A 35 2.89 -7.70 0.90
CA MET A 35 2.53 -8.88 0.09
C MET A 35 3.76 -9.54 -0.53
N TYR A 36 4.84 -8.80 -0.74
CA TYR A 36 6.10 -9.36 -1.21
C TYR A 36 6.61 -10.46 -0.27
N PHE A 37 6.44 -10.27 1.02
CA PHE A 37 6.88 -11.23 2.03
C PHE A 37 5.90 -12.38 2.26
N CYS A 38 4.77 -12.37 1.57
CA CYS A 38 3.75 -13.41 1.61
C CYS A 38 3.65 -14.17 0.29
N ARG A 39 4.59 -13.98 -0.62
CA ARG A 39 4.54 -14.62 -1.95
C ARG A 39 4.76 -16.11 -1.85
N GLU A 40 3.97 -16.85 -2.60
CA GLU A 40 4.16 -18.27 -2.85
C GLU A 40 4.41 -18.46 -4.34
N PHE A 41 5.19 -19.47 -4.68
CA PHE A 41 5.61 -19.70 -6.06
C PHE A 41 5.15 -21.08 -6.51
N ASP A 42 4.82 -21.21 -7.79
CA ASP A 42 4.49 -22.50 -8.38
C ASP A 42 5.77 -23.31 -8.65
N GLU A 43 5.61 -24.53 -9.18
CA GLU A 43 6.72 -25.44 -9.47
C GLU A 43 7.69 -24.90 -10.53
N PHE A 44 7.28 -23.89 -11.29
CA PHE A 44 8.11 -23.26 -12.31
C PHE A 44 8.76 -21.95 -11.83
N GLY A 45 8.57 -21.60 -10.56
CA GLY A 45 9.15 -20.39 -9.98
C GLY A 45 8.35 -19.11 -10.26
N ASN A 46 7.14 -19.22 -10.78
CA ASN A 46 6.27 -18.06 -11.01
C ASN A 46 5.48 -17.73 -9.75
N GLU A 47 5.20 -16.45 -9.55
CA GLU A 47 4.36 -16.02 -8.43
C GLU A 47 2.95 -16.60 -8.59
N ASP A 48 2.48 -17.31 -7.56
CA ASP A 48 1.22 -18.03 -7.58
C ASP A 48 0.21 -17.48 -6.58
N SER A 49 0.66 -16.98 -5.46
CA SER A 49 -0.18 -16.47 -4.38
C SER A 49 0.55 -15.39 -3.59
N TYR A 50 -0.22 -14.51 -2.96
CA TYR A 50 0.27 -13.45 -2.07
C TYR A 50 -0.32 -13.57 -0.67
N ASP A 51 -0.91 -14.73 -0.36
CA ASP A 51 -1.58 -15.01 0.91
C ASP A 51 -0.81 -16.02 1.77
N GLY A 52 0.46 -16.26 1.46
CA GLY A 52 1.31 -17.15 2.21
C GLY A 52 1.74 -16.57 3.56
N PRO A 53 2.51 -17.36 4.34
CA PRO A 53 3.04 -16.88 5.61
C PRO A 53 3.88 -15.62 5.43
N TYR A 54 3.74 -14.68 6.35
CA TYR A 54 4.52 -13.45 6.33
C TYR A 54 5.94 -13.73 6.83
N GLU A 55 6.92 -13.60 5.94
CA GLU A 55 8.33 -13.86 6.23
C GLU A 55 9.14 -12.59 5.98
N PHE A 56 9.07 -11.67 6.94
CA PHE A 56 9.71 -10.36 6.80
C PHE A 56 11.23 -10.47 6.87
N ASP A 57 11.90 -9.80 5.92
CA ASP A 57 13.35 -9.65 5.88
C ASP A 57 13.68 -8.17 5.67
N PRO A 58 14.23 -7.47 6.69
CA PRO A 58 14.55 -6.04 6.55
C PRO A 58 15.51 -5.74 5.40
N ALA A 59 16.39 -6.69 5.05
CA ALA A 59 17.33 -6.51 3.95
C ALA A 59 16.64 -6.48 2.58
N ARG A 60 15.38 -6.96 2.50
CA ARG A 60 14.60 -7.02 1.27
C ARG A 60 13.51 -5.94 1.20
N LEU A 61 13.52 -4.98 2.11
CA LEU A 61 12.46 -3.97 2.16
C LEU A 61 12.43 -3.10 0.90
N ALA A 62 13.59 -2.70 0.39
CA ALA A 62 13.67 -1.94 -0.86
C ALA A 62 13.14 -2.75 -2.04
N ASP A 63 13.43 -4.05 -2.08
CA ASP A 63 12.91 -4.94 -3.11
C ASP A 63 11.38 -5.05 -3.03
N ALA A 64 10.83 -5.11 -1.83
CA ALA A 64 9.40 -5.18 -1.61
C ALA A 64 8.68 -3.93 -2.14
N HIS A 65 9.24 -2.76 -1.89
CA HIS A 65 8.68 -1.51 -2.39
C HIS A 65 8.78 -1.40 -3.92
N ALA A 66 9.91 -1.81 -4.50
CA ALA A 66 10.06 -1.85 -5.95
C ALA A 66 9.07 -2.82 -6.59
N TRP A 67 8.90 -3.99 -6.00
CA TRP A 67 7.93 -4.98 -6.45
C TRP A 67 6.50 -4.44 -6.41
N CYS A 68 6.12 -3.77 -5.32
CA CYS A 68 4.79 -3.19 -5.18
C CYS A 68 4.51 -2.15 -6.27
N LEU A 69 5.47 -1.29 -6.56
CA LEU A 69 5.35 -0.30 -7.63
C LEU A 69 5.19 -0.96 -8.99
N ASN A 70 5.97 -2.02 -9.27
CA ASN A 70 5.91 -2.74 -10.53
C ASN A 70 4.56 -3.46 -10.70
N MET A 71 4.04 -4.08 -9.65
CA MET A 71 2.72 -4.72 -9.69
C MET A 71 1.62 -3.69 -9.92
N THR A 72 1.73 -2.53 -9.27
CA THR A 72 0.79 -1.43 -9.46
C THR A 72 0.76 -0.99 -10.93
N GLU A 73 1.91 -0.76 -11.52
CA GLU A 73 2.02 -0.35 -12.92
C GLU A 73 1.43 -1.40 -13.85
N SER A 74 1.75 -2.67 -13.63
CA SER A 74 1.27 -3.78 -14.45
C SER A 74 -0.26 -3.85 -14.44
N PHE A 75 -0.89 -3.66 -13.29
CA PHE A 75 -2.35 -3.69 -13.19
C PHE A 75 -2.99 -2.42 -13.72
N MET A 76 -2.33 -1.28 -13.62
CA MET A 76 -2.80 -0.05 -14.27
C MET A 76 -2.85 -0.23 -15.79
N ASP A 77 -1.89 -0.96 -16.36
CA ASP A 77 -1.86 -1.23 -17.80
C ASP A 77 -2.96 -2.18 -18.25
N SER A 78 -3.50 -2.99 -17.34
CA SER A 78 -4.50 -4.00 -17.67
C SER A 78 -5.93 -3.61 -17.33
N THR A 79 -6.15 -2.45 -16.71
CA THR A 79 -7.49 -1.99 -16.31
C THR A 79 -7.65 -0.49 -16.54
N ASN A 80 -8.89 -0.06 -16.73
CA ASN A 80 -9.26 1.36 -16.79
C ASN A 80 -10.08 1.76 -15.57
N ASN A 81 -10.08 0.95 -14.53
CA ASN A 81 -10.89 1.17 -13.35
C ASN A 81 -10.06 1.76 -12.21
N MET A 82 -9.93 1.09 -11.13
CA MET A 82 -9.26 1.59 -9.93
C MET A 82 -8.20 0.61 -9.49
N VAL A 83 -7.03 1.12 -9.15
CA VAL A 83 -5.98 0.37 -8.48
C VAL A 83 -5.69 1.04 -7.15
N VAL A 84 -5.62 0.26 -6.08
CA VAL A 84 -5.42 0.75 -4.72
C VAL A 84 -4.09 0.22 -4.20
N VAL A 85 -3.28 1.12 -3.64
CA VAL A 85 -2.02 0.77 -2.99
C VAL A 85 -2.09 1.22 -1.54
N SER A 86 -1.89 0.31 -0.61
CA SER A 86 -1.85 0.65 0.81
C SER A 86 -0.48 0.32 1.37
N ASN A 87 0.18 1.32 1.89
CA ASN A 87 1.47 1.22 2.59
C ASN A 87 1.50 2.27 3.68
N THR A 88 2.46 2.19 4.57
CA THR A 88 2.60 3.19 5.62
C THR A 88 2.77 4.59 5.02
N PHE A 89 3.65 4.73 4.03
CA PHE A 89 3.86 6.00 3.32
C PHE A 89 4.08 7.17 4.29
N SER A 90 4.88 6.97 5.32
CA SER A 90 5.10 8.00 6.35
C SER A 90 5.81 9.24 5.82
N ARG A 91 6.57 9.08 4.75
CA ARG A 91 7.34 10.16 4.12
C ARG A 91 6.84 10.42 2.71
N LEU A 92 6.85 11.69 2.31
CA LEU A 92 6.38 12.07 0.96
C LEU A 92 7.21 11.46 -0.16
N TRP A 93 8.50 11.22 0.06
CA TRP A 93 9.33 10.59 -0.97
C TRP A 93 8.87 9.18 -1.31
N GLU A 94 8.20 8.49 -0.38
CA GLU A 94 7.65 7.16 -0.64
C GLU A 94 6.43 7.20 -1.55
N ILE A 95 5.68 8.30 -1.53
CA ILE A 95 4.49 8.52 -2.36
C ILE A 95 4.89 8.95 -3.78
N GLN A 96 5.98 9.69 -3.91
CA GLN A 96 6.43 10.32 -5.16
C GLN A 96 6.46 9.36 -6.37
N PRO A 97 7.01 8.14 -6.27
CA PRO A 97 7.04 7.23 -7.42
C PRO A 97 5.65 6.92 -7.97
N TYR A 98 4.66 6.81 -7.08
CA TYR A 98 3.29 6.53 -7.47
C TYR A 98 2.61 7.73 -8.12
N LEU A 99 2.89 8.95 -7.63
CA LEU A 99 2.38 10.18 -8.25
C LEU A 99 2.97 10.35 -9.65
N LYS A 100 4.26 10.08 -9.81
CA LYS A 100 4.92 10.13 -11.12
C LYS A 100 4.35 9.08 -12.07
N LEU A 101 4.12 7.88 -11.58
CA LEU A 101 3.53 6.80 -12.36
C LEU A 101 2.14 7.19 -12.87
N ALA A 102 1.29 7.72 -12.01
CA ALA A 102 -0.06 8.14 -12.38
C ALA A 102 -0.02 9.27 -13.41
N ALA A 103 0.86 10.26 -13.21
CA ALA A 103 1.03 11.36 -14.15
C ALA A 103 1.48 10.87 -15.52
N ARG A 104 2.44 9.94 -15.56
CA ARG A 104 2.92 9.37 -16.82
C ARG A 104 1.83 8.62 -17.58
N LYS A 105 0.91 7.98 -16.86
CA LYS A 105 -0.17 7.20 -17.47
C LYS A 105 -1.47 8.01 -17.65
N GLY A 106 -1.50 9.26 -17.20
CA GLY A 106 -2.70 10.09 -17.30
C GLY A 106 -3.82 9.65 -16.36
N TRP A 107 -3.49 9.04 -15.23
CA TRP A 107 -4.46 8.58 -14.23
C TRP A 107 -4.69 9.63 -13.17
N ASP A 108 -5.92 9.72 -12.66
CA ASP A 108 -6.22 10.52 -11.48
C ASP A 108 -5.70 9.83 -10.23
N VAL A 109 -5.30 10.61 -9.24
CA VAL A 109 -4.81 10.11 -7.96
C VAL A 109 -5.61 10.68 -6.81
N SER A 110 -5.96 9.82 -5.86
CA SER A 110 -6.45 10.24 -4.55
C SER A 110 -5.53 9.68 -3.48
N VAL A 111 -5.23 10.49 -2.48
CA VAL A 111 -4.43 10.07 -1.33
C VAL A 111 -5.34 10.09 -0.10
N ILE A 112 -5.41 8.97 0.60
CA ILE A 112 -6.23 8.80 1.80
C ILE A 112 -5.32 8.47 2.97
N LYS A 113 -5.36 9.30 4.01
CA LYS A 113 -4.68 9.04 5.27
C LYS A 113 -5.65 8.37 6.23
N VAL A 114 -5.32 7.19 6.70
CA VAL A 114 -6.15 6.43 7.64
C VAL A 114 -5.56 6.58 9.05
N VAL A 115 -6.40 7.00 9.97
CA VAL A 115 -6.04 7.18 11.37
C VAL A 115 -6.86 6.21 12.22
N GLY A 116 -6.19 5.45 13.06
CA GLY A 116 -6.82 4.48 13.95
C GLY A 116 -5.76 3.67 14.67
N ASP A 117 -6.18 2.91 15.67
CA ASP A 117 -5.30 2.02 16.41
C ASP A 117 -6.04 0.70 16.68
N HIS A 118 -5.74 -0.31 15.87
CA HIS A 118 -6.33 -1.64 15.95
C HIS A 118 -5.29 -2.71 16.30
N GLY A 119 -4.10 -2.30 16.71
CA GLY A 119 -2.97 -3.20 16.91
C GLY A 119 -2.28 -3.57 15.60
N SER A 120 -0.99 -3.89 15.68
CA SER A 120 -0.21 -4.25 14.50
C SER A 120 -0.41 -5.71 14.13
N VAL A 121 -0.71 -5.96 12.85
CA VAL A 121 -0.91 -7.33 12.32
C VAL A 121 0.43 -8.08 12.18
N HIS A 122 1.52 -7.37 11.98
CA HIS A 122 2.85 -7.93 11.72
C HIS A 122 3.82 -7.72 12.86
N ASP A 123 3.32 -7.51 14.08
CA ASP A 123 4.14 -7.32 15.28
C ASP A 123 5.23 -6.25 15.11
N VAL A 124 4.88 -5.15 14.46
CA VAL A 124 5.81 -4.03 14.29
C VAL A 124 6.15 -3.45 15.65
N PRO A 125 7.45 -3.32 16.01
CA PRO A 125 7.83 -2.79 17.32
C PRO A 125 7.25 -1.41 17.57
N ALA A 126 6.82 -1.17 18.80
CA ALA A 126 6.22 0.12 19.20
C ALA A 126 7.16 1.31 18.93
N GLU A 127 8.47 1.10 19.08
CA GLU A 127 9.45 2.13 18.79
C GLU A 127 9.52 2.48 17.31
N THR A 128 9.37 1.49 16.44
CA THR A 128 9.31 1.72 14.99
C THR A 128 8.07 2.53 14.63
N ILE A 129 6.93 2.19 15.21
CA ILE A 129 5.68 2.93 14.99
C ILE A 129 5.83 4.38 15.48
N ARG A 130 6.45 4.58 16.63
CA ARG A 130 6.70 5.93 17.18
C ARG A 130 7.60 6.74 16.24
N ARG A 131 8.67 6.14 15.72
CA ARG A 131 9.54 6.81 14.73
C ARG A 131 8.79 7.23 13.49
N MET A 132 7.93 6.36 12.99
CA MET A 132 7.09 6.67 11.82
C MET A 132 6.12 7.80 12.12
N ARG A 133 5.53 7.80 13.32
CA ARG A 133 4.62 8.85 13.76
C ARG A 133 5.33 10.19 13.87
N ASP A 134 6.51 10.21 14.53
CA ASP A 134 7.27 11.42 14.74
C ASP A 134 7.80 12.01 13.44
N GLY A 135 8.08 11.17 12.47
CA GLY A 135 8.57 11.58 11.15
C GLY A 135 7.48 11.70 10.10
N TRP A 136 6.22 11.58 10.49
CA TRP A 136 5.10 11.64 9.54
C TRP A 136 5.06 12.97 8.80
N GLN A 137 4.87 12.90 7.49
CA GLN A 137 4.71 14.07 6.63
C GLN A 137 3.32 14.05 6.01
N ASP A 138 2.54 15.10 6.26
CA ASP A 138 1.22 15.21 5.66
C ASP A 138 1.34 15.54 4.18
N CYS A 139 0.38 15.04 3.40
CA CYS A 139 0.33 15.25 1.96
C CYS A 139 -0.76 16.29 1.66
N LEU A 140 -0.42 17.31 0.90
CA LEU A 140 -1.39 18.34 0.52
C LEU A 140 -2.53 17.72 -0.29
N GLY A 141 -3.75 17.99 0.11
CA GLY A 141 -4.94 17.51 -0.60
C GLY A 141 -5.37 16.09 -0.21
N GLU A 142 -4.71 15.47 0.77
CA GLU A 142 -5.13 14.14 1.22
C GLU A 142 -6.45 14.21 2.00
N ILE A 143 -7.21 13.14 1.90
CA ILE A 143 -8.44 12.94 2.67
C ILE A 143 -8.08 12.12 3.91
N THR A 144 -8.47 12.60 5.10
CA THR A 144 -8.24 11.86 6.34
C THR A 144 -9.50 11.10 6.74
N ILE A 145 -9.34 9.80 6.97
CA ILE A 145 -10.41 8.92 7.45
C ILE A 145 -10.00 8.35 8.80
N GLU A 146 -10.87 8.50 9.80
CA GLU A 146 -10.67 7.88 11.10
C GLU A 146 -11.42 6.55 11.13
N THR A 147 -10.71 5.48 11.48
CA THR A 147 -11.32 4.17 11.67
C THR A 147 -11.64 3.98 13.14
N CYS A 148 -12.89 3.55 13.42
CA CYS A 148 -13.25 3.24 14.79
C CYS A 148 -12.52 1.99 15.24
N GLY A 149 -11.96 2.02 16.46
CA GLY A 149 -11.40 0.83 17.09
C GLY A 149 -12.48 -0.24 17.11
N GLY A 150 -12.16 -1.44 16.65
CA GLY A 150 -13.11 -2.50 16.43
C GLY A 150 -13.96 -2.81 17.66
N ALA A 151 -15.04 -2.10 17.76
CA ALA A 151 -16.06 -2.43 18.73
C ALA A 151 -16.77 -3.69 18.25
#